data_3595cf09ae549f06100b06ac9cce0ad7
#
_entry.id   3595cf09ae549f06100b06ac9cce0ad7
#
_cell.length_a   1.000
_cell.length_b   1.000
_cell.length_c   1.000
_cell.angle_alpha   90.00
_cell.angle_beta   90.00
_cell.angle_gamma   90.00
#
_symmetry.space_group_name_H-M   'P 1'
#
loop_
_entity.id
_entity.type
_entity.pdbx_description
1 polymer ?
#
loop_
_entity_poly.entity_id
_entity_poly.type
_entity_poly.pdbx_seq_one_letter_code
_entity_poly.pdbx_strand_id
1 'polypeptide(L)'
;MFSPILLSAHNPSPMTGGGNNTYLLVSRSGSATLVDAGVGDPRHLEDLDAALRDHGARLDRVVVTHGHRDHAAGAPALAAAHPRATFLKHPWPSEDAQYGVAWQSIEEEDVLTAGDDRLVALRTPGHSPDHFAFRHEPSGTIFTGDLVTAGSSVMIHTSRGGNLAQYLASLERLLTLNPRVLLPAHGPRIDDPRRIIKEYLEHRRIRERQVIEALNAGHGTVQAIAESIYDGLDPALMAAARENVRAHLDKLLAEGRAIVEGDRWRL
;
A
#
# COMPACT_ATOMS: atom_id res chain seq x y z
N MET A 1 -0.81 0.17 26.49
CA MET A 1 -0.44 -0.74 25.39
C MET A 1 -0.96 -0.12 24.11
N PHE A 2 -0.15 -0.04 23.05
CA PHE A 2 -0.59 0.49 21.74
C PHE A 2 -1.60 -0.47 21.11
N SER A 3 -2.82 -0.02 20.91
CA SER A 3 -3.94 -0.87 20.46
C SER A 3 -4.86 -0.10 19.52
N PRO A 4 -4.48 0.05 18.24
CA PRO A 4 -5.34 0.62 17.23
C PRO A 4 -6.63 -0.20 17.07
N ILE A 5 -7.76 0.46 16.88
CA ILE A 5 -9.05 -0.18 16.60
C ILE A 5 -9.08 -0.46 15.09
N LEU A 6 -9.24 -1.74 14.73
CA LEU A 6 -9.40 -2.16 13.34
C LEU A 6 -10.86 -1.95 12.91
N LEU A 7 -11.05 -1.27 11.78
CA LEU A 7 -12.35 -1.10 11.12
C LEU A 7 -12.25 -1.65 9.69
N SER A 8 -13.31 -2.31 9.23
CA SER A 8 -13.40 -2.79 7.85
C SER A 8 -13.93 -1.68 6.94
N ALA A 9 -13.29 -1.47 5.79
CA ALA A 9 -13.82 -0.55 4.77
C ALA A 9 -14.99 -1.17 3.94
N HIS A 10 -15.39 -2.40 4.22
CA HIS A 10 -16.51 -3.13 3.60
C HIS A 10 -16.49 -3.19 2.06
N ASN A 11 -15.30 -3.30 1.47
CA ASN A 11 -15.09 -3.32 0.01
C ASN A 11 -14.40 -4.62 -0.47
N PRO A 12 -14.93 -5.82 -0.17
CA PRO A 12 -14.32 -7.07 -0.61
C PRO A 12 -14.28 -7.17 -2.14
N SER A 13 -13.16 -7.62 -2.67
CA SER A 13 -12.97 -7.82 -4.11
C SER A 13 -11.81 -8.80 -4.36
N PRO A 14 -11.63 -9.28 -5.60
CA PRO A 14 -10.44 -10.06 -5.95
C PRO A 14 -9.11 -9.34 -5.68
N MET A 15 -9.10 -8.00 -5.68
CA MET A 15 -7.91 -7.19 -5.42
C MET A 15 -7.72 -6.88 -3.93
N THR A 16 -8.80 -6.68 -3.19
CA THR A 16 -8.77 -6.31 -1.77
C THR A 16 -9.00 -7.49 -0.81
N GLY A 17 -9.23 -8.70 -1.35
CA GLY A 17 -9.54 -9.86 -0.53
C GLY A 17 -10.81 -9.64 0.31
N GLY A 18 -10.68 -9.66 1.62
CA GLY A 18 -11.77 -9.38 2.56
C GLY A 18 -12.16 -7.90 2.68
N GLY A 19 -11.51 -7.03 1.93
CA GLY A 19 -11.65 -5.58 1.98
C GLY A 19 -10.44 -4.91 2.65
N ASN A 20 -10.45 -3.57 2.66
CA ASN A 20 -9.41 -2.78 3.30
C ASN A 20 -9.62 -2.71 4.82
N ASN A 21 -8.51 -2.71 5.51
CA ASN A 21 -8.40 -2.35 6.90
C ASN A 21 -8.14 -0.85 7.02
N THR A 22 -8.89 -0.18 7.89
CA THR A 22 -8.56 1.14 8.40
C THR A 22 -8.33 1.05 9.91
N TYR A 23 -7.52 1.95 10.47
CA TYR A 23 -7.14 1.84 11.87
C TYR A 23 -7.40 3.15 12.61
N LEU A 24 -8.26 3.08 13.62
CA LEU A 24 -8.59 4.23 14.46
C LEU A 24 -7.72 4.25 15.71
N LEU A 25 -7.06 5.40 15.95
CA LEU A 25 -6.27 5.67 17.14
C LEU A 25 -6.98 6.76 17.93
N VAL A 26 -7.35 6.46 19.17
CA VAL A 26 -8.13 7.36 20.03
C VAL A 26 -7.29 7.81 21.22
N SER A 27 -7.32 9.10 21.53
CA SER A 27 -6.70 9.68 22.72
C SER A 27 -7.67 9.72 23.90
N ARG A 28 -7.11 9.75 25.12
CA ARG A 28 -7.88 9.98 26.35
C ARG A 28 -8.56 11.35 26.39
N SER A 29 -8.08 12.29 25.59
CA SER A 29 -8.69 13.63 25.46
C SER A 29 -9.87 13.66 24.49
N GLY A 30 -10.22 12.53 23.86
CA GLY A 30 -11.30 12.43 22.89
C GLY A 30 -10.93 12.89 21.47
N SER A 31 -9.64 13.02 21.15
CA SER A 31 -9.17 13.23 19.78
C SER A 31 -8.89 11.89 19.10
N ALA A 32 -9.26 11.73 17.84
CA ALA A 32 -9.01 10.50 17.08
C ALA A 32 -8.36 10.76 15.74
N THR A 33 -7.50 9.81 15.33
CA THR A 33 -6.85 9.76 14.02
C THR A 33 -7.21 8.45 13.34
N LEU A 34 -7.66 8.51 12.10
CA LEU A 34 -7.92 7.35 11.25
C LEU A 34 -6.76 7.18 10.25
N VAL A 35 -6.24 5.97 10.12
CA VAL A 35 -5.27 5.57 9.08
C VAL A 35 -6.05 4.93 7.95
N ASP A 36 -5.96 5.49 6.75
CA ASP A 36 -6.71 5.26 5.54
C ASP A 36 -8.21 5.59 5.64
N ALA A 37 -8.77 6.07 4.53
CA ALA A 37 -10.15 6.55 4.44
C ALA A 37 -11.13 5.50 3.90
N GLY A 38 -10.63 4.35 3.40
CA GLY A 38 -11.47 3.38 2.71
C GLY A 38 -12.09 3.91 1.42
N VAL A 39 -13.23 3.34 1.05
CA VAL A 39 -13.95 3.70 -0.20
C VAL A 39 -15.17 4.62 0.03
N GLY A 40 -15.51 4.93 1.28
CA GLY A 40 -16.72 5.68 1.63
C GLY A 40 -17.99 4.82 1.70
N ASP A 41 -17.86 3.51 1.94
CA ASP A 41 -19.00 2.62 2.19
C ASP A 41 -19.75 3.10 3.45
N PRO A 42 -21.10 3.23 3.42
CA PRO A 42 -21.88 3.69 4.56
C PRO A 42 -21.67 2.87 5.83
N ARG A 43 -21.46 1.54 5.73
CA ARG A 43 -21.19 0.67 6.88
C ARG A 43 -19.86 0.99 7.56
N HIS A 44 -18.83 1.37 6.76
CA HIS A 44 -17.55 1.82 7.32
C HIS A 44 -17.73 3.13 8.10
N LEU A 45 -18.53 4.07 7.59
CA LEU A 45 -18.83 5.32 8.30
C LEU A 45 -19.62 5.06 9.59
N GLU A 46 -20.60 4.15 9.55
CA GLU A 46 -21.38 3.73 10.72
C GLU A 46 -20.50 3.07 11.80
N ASP A 47 -19.58 2.16 11.40
CA ASP A 47 -18.62 1.50 12.30
C ASP A 47 -17.67 2.52 12.92
N LEU A 48 -17.16 3.47 12.14
CA LEU A 48 -16.32 4.56 12.63
C LEU A 48 -17.07 5.43 13.64
N ASP A 49 -18.29 5.86 13.32
CA ASP A 49 -19.12 6.68 14.21
C ASP A 49 -19.47 5.93 15.50
N ALA A 50 -19.73 4.63 15.42
CA ALA A 50 -19.94 3.81 16.62
C ALA A 50 -18.68 3.77 17.50
N ALA A 51 -17.51 3.50 16.91
CA ALA A 51 -16.25 3.47 17.63
C ALA A 51 -15.91 4.83 18.25
N LEU A 52 -16.16 5.93 17.56
CA LEU A 52 -15.97 7.27 18.10
C LEU A 52 -16.90 7.55 19.30
N ARG A 53 -18.18 7.19 19.20
CA ARG A 53 -19.15 7.33 20.31
C ARG A 53 -18.76 6.49 21.53
N ASP A 54 -18.38 5.23 21.33
CA ASP A 54 -18.01 4.31 22.40
C ASP A 54 -16.79 4.81 23.21
N HIS A 55 -15.93 5.58 22.57
CA HIS A 55 -14.74 6.15 23.20
C HIS A 55 -14.90 7.64 23.57
N GLY A 56 -16.09 8.24 23.39
CA GLY A 56 -16.32 9.66 23.63
C GLY A 56 -15.39 10.57 22.81
N ALA A 57 -15.05 10.14 21.59
CA ALA A 57 -14.07 10.78 20.75
C ALA A 57 -14.68 11.44 19.51
N ARG A 58 -13.90 12.31 18.88
CA ARG A 58 -14.20 12.89 17.57
C ARG A 58 -13.03 12.63 16.60
N LEU A 59 -13.35 12.50 15.35
CA LEU A 59 -12.35 12.41 14.28
C LEU A 59 -11.73 13.80 14.05
N ASP A 60 -10.45 13.95 14.33
CA ASP A 60 -9.70 15.17 14.10
C ASP A 60 -8.78 15.08 12.88
N ARG A 61 -8.39 13.84 12.52
CA ARG A 61 -7.42 13.63 11.45
C ARG A 61 -7.66 12.31 10.71
N VAL A 62 -7.45 12.35 9.39
CA VAL A 62 -7.34 11.18 8.53
C VAL A 62 -5.96 11.23 7.87
N VAL A 63 -5.14 10.20 8.07
CA VAL A 63 -3.84 10.07 7.40
C VAL A 63 -3.92 8.94 6.40
N VAL A 64 -3.58 9.21 5.15
CA VAL A 64 -3.75 8.24 4.05
C VAL A 64 -2.40 7.76 3.58
N THR A 65 -2.24 6.44 3.48
CA THR A 65 -0.98 5.81 3.06
C THR A 65 -0.63 6.13 1.62
N HIS A 66 -1.61 6.16 0.73
CA HIS A 66 -1.43 6.50 -0.68
C HIS A 66 -2.76 6.78 -1.39
N GLY A 67 -2.71 7.29 -2.63
CA GLY A 67 -3.85 7.81 -3.37
C GLY A 67 -4.71 6.79 -4.11
N HIS A 68 -4.54 5.47 -3.96
CA HIS A 68 -5.44 4.51 -4.59
C HIS A 68 -6.86 4.59 -4.00
N ARG A 69 -7.85 4.27 -4.82
CA ARG A 69 -9.26 4.46 -4.48
C ARG A 69 -9.71 3.81 -3.18
N ASP A 70 -9.22 2.62 -2.92
CA ASP A 70 -9.57 1.84 -1.74
C ASP A 70 -8.96 2.38 -0.44
N HIS A 71 -8.04 3.34 -0.53
CA HIS A 71 -7.44 4.05 0.61
C HIS A 71 -7.93 5.49 0.74
N ALA A 72 -8.22 6.16 -0.37
CA ALA A 72 -8.46 7.61 -0.38
C ALA A 72 -9.90 8.00 -0.77
N ALA A 73 -10.66 7.14 -1.47
CA ALA A 73 -11.97 7.53 -2.01
C ALA A 73 -13.04 7.80 -0.94
N GLY A 74 -12.85 7.33 0.28
CA GLY A 74 -13.72 7.64 1.41
C GLY A 74 -13.54 9.06 1.99
N ALA A 75 -12.46 9.76 1.62
CA ALA A 75 -12.15 11.07 2.19
C ALA A 75 -13.28 12.11 2.01
N PRO A 76 -13.96 12.25 0.87
CA PRO A 76 -15.08 13.18 0.75
C PRO A 76 -16.26 12.88 1.68
N ALA A 77 -16.59 11.59 1.85
CA ALA A 77 -17.67 11.18 2.74
C ALA A 77 -17.30 11.45 4.21
N LEU A 78 -16.05 11.16 4.59
CA LEU A 78 -15.53 11.50 5.92
C LEU A 78 -15.48 13.01 6.16
N ALA A 79 -15.13 13.82 5.15
CA ALA A 79 -15.12 15.29 5.27
C ALA A 79 -16.55 15.84 5.47
N ALA A 80 -17.53 15.26 4.81
CA ALA A 80 -18.93 15.64 4.99
C ALA A 80 -19.47 15.27 6.38
N ALA A 81 -19.15 14.07 6.88
CA ALA A 81 -19.57 13.59 8.21
C ALA A 81 -18.79 14.26 9.35
N HIS A 82 -17.50 14.55 9.15
CA HIS A 82 -16.59 15.12 10.16
C HIS A 82 -15.92 16.40 9.64
N PRO A 83 -16.64 17.54 9.50
CA PRO A 83 -16.15 18.73 8.80
C PRO A 83 -14.98 19.45 9.50
N ARG A 84 -14.60 19.02 10.71
CA ARG A 84 -13.42 19.52 11.42
C ARG A 84 -12.19 18.64 11.24
N ALA A 85 -12.34 17.47 10.62
CA ALA A 85 -11.22 16.57 10.36
C ALA A 85 -10.29 17.15 9.28
N THR A 86 -8.99 17.00 9.50
CA THR A 86 -7.96 17.32 8.50
C THR A 86 -7.51 16.05 7.77
N PHE A 87 -7.19 16.18 6.50
CA PHE A 87 -6.79 15.06 5.64
C PHE A 87 -5.34 15.22 5.23
N LEU A 88 -4.52 14.22 5.52
CA LEU A 88 -3.08 14.26 5.31
C LEU A 88 -2.64 13.11 4.39
N LYS A 89 -1.83 13.43 3.40
CA LYS A 89 -1.26 12.49 2.44
C LYS A 89 -0.03 13.09 1.75
N HIS A 90 0.93 12.25 1.34
CA HIS A 90 1.97 12.74 0.43
C HIS A 90 1.35 13.09 -0.93
N PRO A 91 1.72 14.22 -1.57
CA PRO A 91 1.08 14.67 -2.80
C PRO A 91 1.23 13.70 -3.98
N TRP A 92 0.13 13.43 -4.64
CA TRP A 92 0.07 12.83 -5.98
C TRP A 92 -1.00 13.56 -6.80
N PRO A 93 -0.68 14.73 -7.38
CA PRO A 93 -1.65 15.69 -7.90
C PRO A 93 -2.64 15.11 -8.91
N SER A 94 -2.20 14.20 -9.79
CA SER A 94 -3.07 13.56 -10.79
C SER A 94 -4.15 12.65 -10.16
N GLU A 95 -3.84 11.99 -9.06
CA GLU A 95 -4.78 11.15 -8.32
C GLU A 95 -5.59 11.98 -7.32
N ASP A 96 -4.96 12.93 -6.64
CA ASP A 96 -5.56 13.71 -5.56
C ASP A 96 -6.73 14.58 -6.03
N ALA A 97 -6.66 15.08 -7.27
CA ALA A 97 -7.69 15.94 -7.86
C ALA A 97 -9.10 15.30 -7.91
N GLN A 98 -9.19 13.96 -7.92
CA GLN A 98 -10.46 13.26 -8.00
C GLN A 98 -11.22 13.21 -6.66
N TYR A 99 -10.56 13.45 -5.52
CA TYR A 99 -11.15 13.22 -4.20
C TYR A 99 -11.82 14.44 -3.58
N GLY A 100 -11.63 15.66 -4.12
CA GLY A 100 -12.37 16.85 -3.73
C GLY A 100 -12.20 17.29 -2.26
N VAL A 101 -11.11 16.89 -1.59
CA VAL A 101 -10.73 17.34 -0.24
C VAL A 101 -9.43 18.11 -0.28
N ALA A 102 -9.22 18.99 0.71
CA ALA A 102 -7.96 19.70 0.87
C ALA A 102 -6.95 18.79 1.59
N TRP A 103 -5.96 18.29 0.85
CA TRP A 103 -4.88 17.50 1.39
C TRP A 103 -3.79 18.38 2.02
N GLN A 104 -3.39 18.06 3.26
CA GLN A 104 -2.14 18.56 3.84
C GLN A 104 -1.03 17.58 3.47
N SER A 105 0.13 18.12 3.05
CA SER A 105 1.28 17.28 2.68
C SER A 105 1.89 16.59 3.89
N ILE A 106 2.31 15.34 3.68
CA ILE A 106 3.16 14.57 4.59
C ILE A 106 4.50 14.36 3.89
N GLU A 107 5.57 14.58 4.63
CA GLU A 107 6.93 14.34 4.17
C GLU A 107 7.64 13.27 5.01
N GLU A 108 8.80 12.82 4.51
CA GLU A 108 9.65 11.84 5.21
C GLU A 108 9.99 12.34 6.62
N GLU A 109 9.86 11.43 7.61
CA GLU A 109 10.14 11.66 9.03
C GLU A 109 9.20 12.64 9.74
N ASP A 110 8.11 13.09 9.09
CA ASP A 110 7.09 13.85 9.79
C ASP A 110 6.52 13.05 10.97
N VAL A 111 6.35 13.75 12.10
CA VAL A 111 5.79 13.18 13.32
C VAL A 111 4.34 13.58 13.48
N LEU A 112 3.44 12.65 13.26
CA LEU A 112 2.00 12.86 13.30
C LEU A 112 1.45 12.47 14.68
N THR A 113 0.66 13.34 15.30
CA THR A 113 -0.12 12.98 16.50
C THR A 113 -1.23 12.02 16.10
N ALA A 114 -1.35 10.90 16.77
CA ALA A 114 -2.34 9.85 16.49
C ALA A 114 -2.85 9.24 17.81
N GLY A 115 -4.02 9.68 18.27
CA GLY A 115 -4.49 9.37 19.60
C GLY A 115 -3.58 9.98 20.70
N ASP A 116 -3.23 9.19 21.70
CA ASP A 116 -2.24 9.56 22.73
C ASP A 116 -0.78 9.35 22.25
N ASP A 117 -0.60 8.82 21.05
CA ASP A 117 0.68 8.37 20.50
C ASP A 117 1.16 9.27 19.36
N ARG A 118 2.33 8.93 18.82
CA ARG A 118 2.93 9.58 17.65
C ARG A 118 3.30 8.54 16.62
N LEU A 119 3.02 8.84 15.37
CA LEU A 119 3.43 8.05 14.23
C LEU A 119 4.48 8.82 13.44
N VAL A 120 5.56 8.15 13.10
CA VAL A 120 6.58 8.68 12.19
C VAL A 120 6.22 8.25 10.76
N ALA A 121 6.13 9.22 9.86
CA ALA A 121 5.86 8.99 8.46
C ALA A 121 7.12 8.48 7.75
N LEU A 122 7.00 7.35 7.07
CA LEU A 122 8.09 6.69 6.35
C LEU A 122 7.73 6.63 4.88
N ARG A 123 8.50 7.30 4.03
CA ARG A 123 8.30 7.21 2.59
C ARG A 123 8.69 5.82 2.09
N THR A 124 7.74 5.10 1.50
CA THR A 124 7.88 3.72 1.03
C THR A 124 7.32 3.56 -0.39
N PRO A 125 7.87 4.32 -1.38
CA PRO A 125 7.37 4.31 -2.74
C PRO A 125 7.59 2.96 -3.42
N GLY A 126 6.87 2.74 -4.51
CA GLY A 126 7.06 1.59 -5.40
C GLY A 126 5.78 0.85 -5.73
N HIS A 127 4.87 0.65 -4.78
CA HIS A 127 3.48 0.26 -5.09
C HIS A 127 2.75 1.42 -5.78
N SER A 128 2.88 2.61 -5.21
CA SER A 128 2.55 3.91 -5.80
C SER A 128 3.64 4.93 -5.51
N PRO A 129 3.73 6.05 -6.25
CA PRO A 129 4.78 7.05 -6.07
C PRO A 129 4.65 7.84 -4.75
N ASP A 130 3.44 7.96 -4.22
CA ASP A 130 3.07 8.70 -3.01
C ASP A 130 2.96 7.83 -1.75
N HIS A 131 3.34 6.55 -1.84
CA HIS A 131 3.12 5.60 -0.76
C HIS A 131 3.97 5.92 0.48
N PHE A 132 3.29 5.92 1.65
CA PHE A 132 3.86 6.06 2.99
C PHE A 132 3.41 4.93 3.91
N ALA A 133 4.30 4.50 4.77
CA ALA A 133 4.01 3.70 5.96
C ALA A 133 4.09 4.59 7.21
N PHE A 134 3.41 4.20 8.30
CA PHE A 134 3.41 4.95 9.54
C PHE A 134 3.92 4.08 10.69
N ARG A 135 4.99 4.52 11.36
CA ARG A 135 5.66 3.79 12.44
C ARG A 135 5.30 4.33 13.80
N HIS A 136 4.82 3.47 14.68
CA HIS A 136 4.78 3.72 16.12
C HIS A 136 6.04 3.15 16.77
N GLU A 137 7.02 4.00 17.05
CA GLU A 137 8.35 3.59 17.53
C GLU A 137 8.32 2.82 18.85
N PRO A 138 7.58 3.26 19.90
CA PRO A 138 7.64 2.59 21.19
C PRO A 138 7.17 1.12 21.14
N SER A 139 6.19 0.78 20.32
CA SER A 139 5.73 -0.61 20.15
C SER A 139 6.46 -1.38 19.06
N GLY A 140 7.16 -0.70 18.14
CA GLY A 140 7.71 -1.30 16.93
C GLY A 140 6.65 -1.72 15.91
N THR A 141 5.43 -1.15 16.01
CA THR A 141 4.33 -1.40 15.05
C THR A 141 4.44 -0.48 13.85
N ILE A 142 4.18 -1.00 12.65
CA ILE A 142 4.14 -0.21 11.41
C ILE A 142 2.82 -0.49 10.68
N PHE A 143 2.08 0.58 10.34
CA PHE A 143 0.98 0.54 9.38
C PHE A 143 1.61 0.57 7.99
N THR A 144 1.45 -0.49 7.22
CA THR A 144 2.23 -0.69 6.00
C THR A 144 1.50 -0.31 4.72
N GLY A 145 0.23 0.12 4.80
CA GLY A 145 -0.56 0.31 3.59
C GLY A 145 -0.46 -0.92 2.69
N ASP A 146 -0.13 -0.69 1.44
CA ASP A 146 0.04 -1.73 0.41
C ASP A 146 1.52 -2.09 0.15
N LEU A 147 2.37 -1.95 1.15
CA LEU A 147 3.75 -2.44 1.03
C LEU A 147 3.85 -3.95 1.24
N VAL A 148 3.10 -4.49 2.20
CA VAL A 148 3.11 -5.92 2.56
C VAL A 148 1.71 -6.35 2.98
N THR A 149 1.28 -7.54 2.56
CA THR A 149 0.07 -8.20 3.02
C THR A 149 0.35 -9.68 3.32
N ALA A 150 -0.42 -10.32 4.18
CA ALA A 150 -0.28 -11.75 4.45
C ALA A 150 -1.12 -12.58 3.47
N GLY A 151 -0.52 -13.64 2.93
CA GLY A 151 -1.23 -14.64 2.11
C GLY A 151 -1.44 -14.27 0.63
N SER A 152 -0.95 -13.12 0.18
CA SER A 152 -0.96 -12.73 -1.23
C SER A 152 0.29 -11.94 -1.61
N SER A 153 0.38 -11.50 -2.87
CA SER A 153 1.47 -10.66 -3.37
C SER A 153 0.93 -9.28 -3.72
N VAL A 154 1.64 -8.25 -3.32
CA VAL A 154 1.31 -6.87 -3.71
C VAL A 154 1.58 -6.68 -5.21
N MET A 155 0.67 -6.06 -5.92
CA MET A 155 0.83 -5.75 -7.33
C MET A 155 1.58 -4.44 -7.53
N ILE A 156 2.49 -4.42 -8.51
CA ILE A 156 3.21 -3.22 -8.92
C ILE A 156 2.75 -2.86 -10.33
N HIS A 157 1.84 -1.89 -10.42
CA HIS A 157 1.31 -1.40 -11.68
C HIS A 157 2.21 -0.29 -12.26
N THR A 158 3.14 -0.64 -13.14
CA THR A 158 4.03 0.35 -13.77
C THR A 158 3.27 1.34 -14.63
N SER A 159 2.17 0.91 -15.26
CA SER A 159 1.25 1.77 -16.00
C SER A 159 0.55 2.84 -15.14
N ARG A 160 0.61 2.73 -13.81
CA ARG A 160 0.03 3.65 -12.83
C ARG A 160 1.07 4.23 -11.86
N GLY A 161 2.32 4.36 -12.30
CA GLY A 161 3.38 4.95 -11.48
C GLY A 161 4.07 3.98 -10.50
N GLY A 162 3.71 2.70 -10.51
CA GLY A 162 4.43 1.68 -9.73
C GLY A 162 5.86 1.51 -10.22
N ASN A 163 6.79 1.22 -9.30
CA ASN A 163 8.21 1.04 -9.59
C ASN A 163 8.80 -0.07 -8.73
N LEU A 164 9.19 -1.17 -9.37
CA LEU A 164 9.68 -2.35 -8.64
C LEU A 164 11.01 -2.11 -7.92
N ALA A 165 11.93 -1.32 -8.47
CA ALA A 165 13.19 -1.02 -7.81
C ALA A 165 12.95 -0.24 -6.50
N GLN A 166 12.09 0.78 -6.53
CA GLN A 166 11.69 1.53 -5.34
C GLN A 166 10.96 0.64 -4.33
N TYR A 167 10.07 -0.23 -4.80
CA TYR A 167 9.34 -1.17 -3.94
C TYR A 167 10.29 -2.11 -3.19
N LEU A 168 11.29 -2.66 -3.87
CA LEU A 168 12.31 -3.52 -3.24
C LEU A 168 13.13 -2.74 -2.20
N ALA A 169 13.56 -1.53 -2.52
CA ALA A 169 14.26 -0.66 -1.57
C ALA A 169 13.39 -0.33 -0.34
N SER A 170 12.08 -0.11 -0.54
CA SER A 170 11.12 0.11 0.55
C SER A 170 10.98 -1.12 1.46
N LEU A 171 10.95 -2.33 0.89
CA LEU A 171 10.94 -3.58 1.65
C LEU A 171 12.24 -3.79 2.44
N GLU A 172 13.40 -3.54 1.82
CA GLU A 172 14.70 -3.63 2.48
C GLU A 172 14.82 -2.63 3.63
N ARG A 173 14.35 -1.39 3.41
CA ARG A 173 14.26 -0.38 4.46
C ARG A 173 13.37 -0.85 5.61
N LEU A 174 12.18 -1.38 5.32
CA LEU A 174 11.27 -1.91 6.33
C LEU A 174 11.94 -3.01 7.15
N LEU A 175 12.72 -3.88 6.51
CA LEU A 175 13.46 -4.94 7.18
C LEU A 175 14.53 -4.39 8.14
N THR A 176 15.23 -3.30 7.76
CA THR A 176 16.26 -2.67 8.62
C THR A 176 15.67 -2.00 9.87
N LEU A 177 14.43 -1.52 9.79
CA LEU A 177 13.70 -0.94 10.93
C LEU A 177 13.32 -1.97 11.98
N ASN A 178 13.46 -3.26 11.67
CA ASN A 178 13.20 -4.41 12.55
C ASN A 178 11.85 -4.30 13.29
N PRO A 179 10.72 -4.16 12.56
CA PRO A 179 9.41 -4.01 13.16
C PRO A 179 9.02 -5.25 13.97
N ARG A 180 8.21 -5.05 15.01
CA ARG A 180 7.66 -6.16 15.81
C ARG A 180 6.33 -6.65 15.26
N VAL A 181 5.54 -5.75 14.67
CA VAL A 181 4.22 -6.02 14.13
C VAL A 181 4.02 -5.17 12.88
N LEU A 182 3.40 -5.74 11.84
CA LEU A 182 2.86 -4.97 10.73
C LEU A 182 1.33 -5.01 10.76
N LEU A 183 0.74 -3.87 10.47
CA LEU A 183 -0.69 -3.67 10.30
C LEU A 183 -0.93 -3.26 8.85
N PRO A 184 -1.22 -4.24 7.97
CA PRO A 184 -1.42 -3.98 6.55
C PRO A 184 -2.82 -3.46 6.25
N ALA A 185 -2.97 -2.76 5.12
CA ALA A 185 -4.28 -2.35 4.64
C ALA A 185 -5.11 -3.54 4.12
N HIS A 186 -4.47 -4.65 3.79
CA HIS A 186 -5.16 -5.87 3.35
C HIS A 186 -4.72 -7.08 4.14
N GLY A 187 -5.71 -7.94 4.49
CA GLY A 187 -5.44 -9.18 5.22
C GLY A 187 -5.16 -8.99 6.71
N PRO A 188 -4.73 -10.04 7.40
CA PRO A 188 -4.56 -10.00 8.84
C PRO A 188 -3.27 -9.29 9.28
N ARG A 189 -3.24 -8.91 10.56
CA ARG A 189 -2.04 -8.48 11.27
C ARG A 189 -0.90 -9.49 11.09
N ILE A 190 0.33 -9.00 10.97
CA ILE A 190 1.54 -9.79 10.76
C ILE A 190 2.42 -9.71 12.02
N ASP A 191 2.55 -10.84 12.72
CA ASP A 191 3.33 -10.96 13.97
C ASP A 191 4.77 -11.46 13.72
N ASP A 192 5.09 -11.91 12.51
CA ASP A 192 6.46 -12.21 12.08
C ASP A 192 6.84 -11.39 10.83
N PRO A 193 7.09 -10.07 11.00
CA PRO A 193 7.43 -9.17 9.92
C PRO A 193 8.66 -9.61 9.12
N ARG A 194 9.69 -10.06 9.84
CA ARG A 194 10.98 -10.42 9.22
C ARG A 194 10.84 -11.56 8.23
N ARG A 195 10.06 -12.58 8.57
CA ARG A 195 9.79 -13.72 7.68
C ARG A 195 9.05 -13.25 6.43
N ILE A 196 7.94 -12.55 6.61
CA ILE A 196 7.10 -12.10 5.48
C ILE A 196 7.86 -11.17 4.53
N ILE A 197 8.60 -10.18 5.05
CA ILE A 197 9.38 -9.27 4.21
C ILE A 197 10.43 -10.04 3.40
N LYS A 198 11.12 -11.01 4.00
CA LYS A 198 12.09 -11.85 3.29
C LYS A 198 11.43 -12.71 2.21
N GLU A 199 10.24 -13.28 2.47
CA GLU A 199 9.46 -14.02 1.49
C GLU A 199 9.10 -13.15 0.29
N TYR A 200 8.68 -11.89 0.51
CA TYR A 200 8.42 -10.93 -0.56
C TYR A 200 9.68 -10.64 -1.40
N LEU A 201 10.81 -10.34 -0.75
CA LEU A 201 12.08 -10.08 -1.44
C LEU A 201 12.52 -11.30 -2.28
N GLU A 202 12.44 -12.51 -1.72
CA GLU A 202 12.82 -13.72 -2.46
C GLU A 202 11.85 -14.03 -3.60
N HIS A 203 10.54 -13.87 -3.39
CA HIS A 203 9.56 -14.03 -4.46
C HIS A 203 9.88 -13.10 -5.66
N ARG A 204 10.24 -11.82 -5.41
CA ARG A 204 10.61 -10.89 -6.47
C ARG A 204 11.92 -11.29 -7.16
N ARG A 205 12.91 -11.81 -6.43
CA ARG A 205 14.15 -12.33 -7.02
C ARG A 205 13.89 -13.55 -7.91
N ILE A 206 13.01 -14.46 -7.48
CA ILE A 206 12.61 -15.61 -8.28
C ILE A 206 11.96 -15.15 -9.60
N ARG A 207 11.03 -14.19 -9.52
CA ARG A 207 10.36 -13.65 -10.71
C ARG A 207 11.33 -12.96 -11.66
N GLU A 208 12.29 -12.20 -11.15
CA GLU A 208 13.34 -11.57 -11.98
C GLU A 208 14.17 -12.61 -12.73
N ARG A 209 14.59 -13.69 -12.04
CA ARG A 209 15.30 -14.80 -12.70
C ARG A 209 14.47 -15.42 -13.84
N GLN A 210 13.18 -15.67 -13.61
CA GLN A 210 12.29 -16.23 -14.64
C GLN A 210 12.14 -15.30 -15.85
N VAL A 211 12.06 -13.98 -15.63
CA VAL A 211 12.03 -12.99 -16.72
C VAL A 211 13.32 -13.03 -17.53
N ILE A 212 14.48 -13.10 -16.87
CA ILE A 212 15.80 -13.21 -17.53
C ILE A 212 15.91 -14.53 -18.32
N GLU A 213 15.46 -15.64 -17.74
CA GLU A 213 15.45 -16.95 -18.40
C GLU A 213 14.56 -16.94 -19.67
N ALA A 214 13.38 -16.33 -19.58
CA ALA A 214 12.48 -16.17 -20.72
C ALA A 214 13.09 -15.31 -21.84
N LEU A 215 13.77 -14.21 -21.50
CA LEU A 215 14.50 -13.39 -22.47
C LEU A 215 15.63 -14.20 -23.16
N ASN A 216 16.41 -14.98 -22.39
CA ASN A 216 17.45 -15.86 -22.93
C ASN A 216 16.89 -16.96 -23.84
N ALA A 217 15.65 -17.41 -23.59
CA ALA A 217 14.93 -18.38 -24.45
C ALA A 217 14.34 -17.73 -25.71
N GLY A 218 14.51 -16.41 -25.91
CA GLY A 218 14.05 -15.68 -27.08
C GLY A 218 12.64 -15.11 -27.00
N HIS A 219 11.98 -15.19 -25.81
CA HIS A 219 10.70 -14.52 -25.60
C HIS A 219 10.94 -13.01 -25.45
N GLY A 220 10.67 -12.24 -26.49
CA GLY A 220 11.04 -10.81 -26.55
C GLY A 220 9.89 -9.84 -26.25
N THR A 221 8.65 -10.28 -25.98
CA THR A 221 7.55 -9.40 -25.67
C THR A 221 6.99 -9.66 -24.27
N VAL A 222 6.42 -8.65 -23.63
CA VAL A 222 5.77 -8.79 -22.31
C VAL A 222 4.75 -9.94 -22.31
N GLN A 223 3.98 -10.06 -23.40
CA GLN A 223 3.00 -11.11 -23.57
C GLN A 223 3.66 -12.50 -23.57
N ALA A 224 4.67 -12.72 -24.46
CA ALA A 224 5.33 -14.02 -24.61
C ALA A 224 6.07 -14.43 -23.31
N ILE A 225 6.70 -13.47 -22.61
CA ILE A 225 7.35 -13.71 -21.33
C ILE A 225 6.31 -14.11 -20.28
N ALA A 226 5.19 -13.38 -20.19
CA ALA A 226 4.14 -13.69 -19.22
C ALA A 226 3.54 -15.09 -19.48
N GLU A 227 3.25 -15.43 -20.72
CA GLU A 227 2.75 -16.76 -21.11
C GLU A 227 3.73 -17.89 -20.75
N SER A 228 5.05 -17.65 -20.92
CA SER A 228 6.06 -18.66 -20.58
C SER A 228 6.24 -18.86 -19.08
N ILE A 229 6.08 -17.80 -18.27
CA ILE A 229 6.26 -17.87 -16.80
C ILE A 229 4.99 -18.37 -16.10
N TYR A 230 3.82 -18.03 -16.63
CA TYR A 230 2.52 -18.28 -16.02
C TYR A 230 1.68 -19.27 -16.85
N ASP A 231 2.33 -20.33 -17.34
CA ASP A 231 1.64 -21.40 -18.07
C ASP A 231 0.48 -21.97 -17.23
N GLY A 232 -0.69 -22.12 -17.86
CA GLY A 232 -1.91 -22.60 -17.18
C GLY A 232 -2.58 -21.59 -16.24
N LEU A 233 -2.15 -20.32 -16.21
CA LEU A 233 -2.83 -19.28 -15.42
C LEU A 233 -4.22 -18.99 -15.97
N ASP A 234 -5.19 -18.75 -15.06
CA ASP A 234 -6.52 -18.26 -15.44
C ASP A 234 -6.40 -17.02 -16.35
N PRO A 235 -7.03 -17.01 -17.53
CA PRO A 235 -7.00 -15.87 -18.47
C PRO A 235 -7.37 -14.52 -17.83
N ALA A 236 -8.25 -14.52 -16.83
CA ALA A 236 -8.63 -13.31 -16.09
C ALA A 236 -7.45 -12.67 -15.33
N LEU A 237 -6.44 -13.47 -14.98
CA LEU A 237 -5.25 -12.99 -14.25
C LEU A 237 -4.09 -12.62 -15.18
N MET A 238 -4.19 -12.90 -16.48
CA MET A 238 -3.09 -12.64 -17.42
C MET A 238 -2.74 -11.14 -17.53
N ALA A 239 -3.70 -10.24 -17.37
CA ALA A 239 -3.43 -8.80 -17.33
C ALA A 239 -2.51 -8.45 -16.17
N ALA A 240 -2.76 -9.00 -14.99
CA ALA A 240 -1.93 -8.82 -13.80
C ALA A 240 -0.53 -9.46 -13.95
N ALA A 241 -0.46 -10.62 -14.58
CA ALA A 241 0.81 -11.29 -14.90
C ALA A 241 1.68 -10.43 -15.83
N ARG A 242 1.10 -9.80 -16.84
CA ARG A 242 1.81 -8.88 -17.75
C ARG A 242 2.33 -7.62 -17.02
N GLU A 243 1.55 -7.03 -16.15
CA GLU A 243 2.01 -5.89 -15.32
C GLU A 243 3.19 -6.31 -14.45
N ASN A 244 3.15 -7.51 -13.85
CA ASN A 244 4.27 -8.01 -13.05
C ASN A 244 5.53 -8.23 -13.88
N VAL A 245 5.41 -8.84 -15.08
CA VAL A 245 6.54 -8.98 -16.02
C VAL A 245 7.09 -7.62 -16.43
N ARG A 246 6.20 -6.66 -16.77
CA ARG A 246 6.59 -5.30 -17.14
C ARG A 246 7.38 -4.62 -16.04
N ALA A 247 6.96 -4.76 -14.78
CA ALA A 247 7.67 -4.19 -13.64
C ALA A 247 9.11 -4.70 -13.52
N HIS A 248 9.34 -6.00 -13.79
CA HIS A 248 10.68 -6.56 -13.80
C HIS A 248 11.50 -6.08 -15.00
N LEU A 249 10.92 -6.00 -16.19
CA LEU A 249 11.58 -5.51 -17.40
C LEU A 249 11.99 -4.04 -17.26
N ASP A 250 11.10 -3.19 -16.74
CA ASP A 250 11.39 -1.76 -16.50
C ASP A 250 12.54 -1.59 -15.49
N LYS A 251 12.58 -2.45 -14.44
CA LYS A 251 13.70 -2.48 -13.50
C LYS A 251 15.01 -2.90 -14.20
N LEU A 252 15.00 -3.98 -14.99
CA LEU A 252 16.19 -4.43 -15.72
C LEU A 252 16.69 -3.38 -16.72
N LEU A 253 15.78 -2.66 -17.38
CA LEU A 253 16.11 -1.53 -18.26
C LEU A 253 16.80 -0.41 -17.49
N ALA A 254 16.23 0.00 -16.35
CA ALA A 254 16.80 1.04 -15.50
C ALA A 254 18.19 0.67 -14.95
N GLU A 255 18.47 -0.62 -14.76
CA GLU A 255 19.76 -1.16 -14.36
C GLU A 255 20.75 -1.35 -15.53
N GLY A 256 20.36 -1.08 -16.76
CA GLY A 256 21.16 -1.33 -17.96
C GLY A 256 21.39 -2.80 -18.27
N ARG A 257 20.57 -3.69 -17.73
CA ARG A 257 20.64 -5.16 -17.90
C ARG A 257 19.69 -5.68 -18.99
N ALA A 258 18.80 -4.84 -19.47
CA ALA A 258 17.95 -5.12 -20.61
C ALA A 258 17.84 -3.87 -21.49
N ILE A 259 17.51 -4.06 -22.75
CA ILE A 259 17.19 -3.01 -23.70
C ILE A 259 15.83 -3.29 -24.34
N VAL A 260 15.18 -2.24 -24.84
CA VAL A 260 13.88 -2.34 -25.50
C VAL A 260 13.91 -1.58 -26.83
N GLU A 261 13.43 -2.22 -27.88
CA GLU A 261 13.27 -1.64 -29.23
C GLU A 261 11.83 -1.89 -29.68
N GLY A 262 11.02 -0.83 -29.75
CA GLY A 262 9.58 -0.96 -29.95
C GLY A 262 8.93 -1.70 -28.76
N ASP A 263 8.35 -2.89 -29.05
CA ASP A 263 7.75 -3.78 -28.05
C ASP A 263 8.65 -4.97 -27.67
N ARG A 264 9.87 -5.03 -28.24
CA ARG A 264 10.80 -6.16 -28.04
C ARG A 264 11.90 -5.85 -27.04
N TRP A 265 12.01 -6.75 -26.10
CA TRP A 265 13.00 -6.76 -25.01
C TRP A 265 14.10 -7.79 -25.29
N ARG A 266 15.32 -7.46 -24.89
CA ARG A 266 16.48 -8.36 -24.89
C ARG A 266 17.48 -7.98 -23.79
N LEU A 267 18.33 -8.92 -23.41
CA LEU A 267 19.44 -8.67 -22.48
C LEU A 267 20.61 -8.00 -23.19
#